data_5961171d67c6854708f65d3186125a7a
#
_entry.id   5961171d67c6854708f65d3186125a7a
#
_cell.length_a   1.000
_cell.length_b   1.000
_cell.length_c   1.000
_cell.angle_alpha   90.00
_cell.angle_beta   90.00
_cell.angle_gamma   90.00
#
_symmetry.space_group_name_H-M   'P 1'
#
loop_
_entity.id
_entity.type
_entity.pdbx_description
1 polymer ?
#
loop_
_entity_poly.entity_id
_entity_poly.type
_entity_poly.pdbx_seq_one_letter_code
_entity_poly.pdbx_strand_id
1 'polypeptide(L)'
;MDLNVSGLASGFDWKNMVDQLTNIERAPQRRMRSEQSGIRTKNEAFTRLKTELTSLKTVSDELKKTDFFDTRKVTSSETHISASADSGTSSGDYNFEIYQLASSAKQLGGTDVGASVSSGTAMSSTGFSIPVTAGTITVQGVQYTVSTDDTLAETLTAIQSAVRTAAGNSNFSCSYNSGTDKVTFSDSSDNIIIGSATDSSNFLQALRLTANGTTSITSNEKLGGIDVGKTPAEGNFSGGAGAASG
;
A
#
# COMPACT_ATOMS: atom_id res chain seq x y z
N MET A 1 63.37 28.76 39.96
CA MET A 1 63.75 29.27 41.31
C MET A 1 63.63 30.78 41.26
N ASP A 2 62.48 31.31 41.67
CA ASP A 2 62.30 32.76 41.85
C ASP A 2 62.99 33.16 43.14
N LEU A 3 64.19 33.77 43.02
CA LEU A 3 64.91 34.39 44.15
C LEU A 3 64.18 35.73 44.46
N ASN A 4 63.17 35.60 45.26
CA ASN A 4 62.41 36.74 45.74
C ASN A 4 63.19 37.50 46.86
N VAL A 5 64.28 38.15 46.45
CA VAL A 5 65.09 38.99 47.33
C VAL A 5 64.59 40.42 47.22
N SER A 6 63.33 40.67 47.50
CA SER A 6 62.82 42.04 47.56
C SER A 6 62.59 42.41 49.04
N GLY A 7 63.34 43.37 49.54
CA GLY A 7 63.06 44.01 50.84
C GLY A 7 63.99 43.68 51.99
N LEU A 8 65.02 42.77 51.81
CA LEU A 8 65.90 42.42 52.93
C LEU A 8 66.87 43.52 53.40
N ALA A 9 67.11 44.56 52.57
CA ALA A 9 68.07 45.60 52.91
C ALA A 9 67.44 46.94 53.39
N SER A 10 66.14 47.17 53.10
CA SER A 10 65.50 48.46 53.43
C SER A 10 64.18 48.31 54.23
N GLY A 11 63.73 47.08 54.50
CA GLY A 11 62.47 46.83 55.20
C GLY A 11 61.22 47.32 54.45
N PHE A 12 61.40 47.75 53.19
CA PHE A 12 60.30 48.30 52.39
C PHE A 12 59.76 47.24 51.38
N ASP A 13 58.52 46.78 51.55
CA ASP A 13 57.88 45.82 50.69
C ASP A 13 57.29 46.49 49.42
N TRP A 14 58.17 46.81 48.49
CA TRP A 14 57.83 47.50 47.25
C TRP A 14 56.96 46.60 46.36
N LYS A 15 57.06 45.24 46.43
CA LYS A 15 56.25 44.31 45.64
C LYS A 15 54.79 44.40 46.03
N ASN A 16 54.53 44.42 47.34
CA ASN A 16 53.16 44.57 47.82
C ASN A 16 52.56 45.92 47.43
N MET A 17 53.36 46.98 47.44
CA MET A 17 52.91 48.30 46.99
C MET A 17 52.58 48.34 45.48
N VAL A 18 53.41 47.72 44.64
CA VAL A 18 53.13 47.60 43.17
C VAL A 18 51.91 46.78 42.92
N ASP A 19 51.75 45.66 43.62
CA ASP A 19 50.57 44.82 43.48
C ASP A 19 49.29 45.57 43.92
N GLN A 20 49.35 46.37 45.02
CA GLN A 20 48.20 47.18 45.42
C GLN A 20 47.87 48.28 44.41
N LEU A 21 48.88 48.99 43.88
CA LEU A 21 48.66 49.99 42.82
C LEU A 21 48.07 49.35 41.54
N THR A 22 48.63 48.24 41.15
CA THR A 22 48.11 47.49 39.98
C THR A 22 46.68 47.08 40.21
N ASN A 23 46.33 46.61 41.41
CA ASN A 23 44.97 46.24 41.76
C ASN A 23 43.98 47.39 41.74
N ILE A 24 44.43 48.57 42.15
CA ILE A 24 43.63 49.81 42.12
C ILE A 24 43.42 50.26 40.68
N GLU A 25 44.44 50.24 39.85
CA GLU A 25 44.31 50.55 38.41
C GLU A 25 43.42 49.56 37.62
N ARG A 26 43.43 48.31 38.05
CA ARG A 26 42.52 47.27 37.45
C ARG A 26 41.08 47.34 37.97
N ALA A 27 40.78 48.13 39.00
CA ALA A 27 39.43 48.24 39.53
C ALA A 27 38.39 48.70 38.48
N PRO A 28 38.64 49.71 37.63
CA PRO A 28 37.74 50.11 36.57
C PRO A 28 37.52 48.97 35.54
N GLN A 29 38.58 48.20 35.18
CA GLN A 29 38.50 47.13 34.28
C GLN A 29 37.61 45.99 34.84
N ARG A 30 37.74 45.65 36.12
CA ARG A 30 36.87 44.67 36.78
C ARG A 30 35.41 45.10 36.77
N ARG A 31 35.17 46.40 37.05
CA ARG A 31 33.82 46.99 37.00
C ARG A 31 33.20 46.84 35.58
N MET A 32 33.94 47.22 34.53
CA MET A 32 33.48 47.09 33.15
C MET A 32 33.20 45.64 32.75
N ARG A 33 34.04 44.67 33.16
CA ARG A 33 33.79 43.25 32.96
C ARG A 33 32.53 42.77 33.66
N SER A 34 32.28 43.23 34.89
CA SER A 34 31.06 42.90 35.62
C SER A 34 29.82 43.49 34.93
N GLU A 35 29.88 44.74 34.49
CA GLU A 35 28.81 45.38 33.73
C GLU A 35 28.57 44.65 32.39
N GLN A 36 29.62 44.27 31.66
CA GLN A 36 29.55 43.49 30.43
C GLN A 36 28.89 42.13 30.67
N SER A 37 29.26 41.44 31.74
CA SER A 37 28.62 40.18 32.13
C SER A 37 27.14 40.36 32.42
N GLY A 38 26.78 41.42 33.17
CA GLY A 38 25.37 41.73 33.42
C GLY A 38 24.56 42.03 32.17
N ILE A 39 25.15 42.75 31.20
CA ILE A 39 24.51 43.02 29.91
C ILE A 39 24.34 41.73 29.11
N ARG A 40 25.35 40.84 29.09
CA ARG A 40 25.23 39.53 28.43
C ARG A 40 24.08 38.72 29.01
N THR A 41 24.01 38.61 30.34
CA THR A 41 22.91 37.88 31.01
C THR A 41 21.55 38.45 30.67
N LYS A 42 21.41 39.77 30.60
CA LYS A 42 20.17 40.43 30.17
C LYS A 42 19.83 40.09 28.70
N ASN A 43 20.81 40.15 27.81
CA ASN A 43 20.60 39.82 26.39
C ASN A 43 20.20 38.37 26.21
N GLU A 44 20.79 37.44 26.95
CA GLU A 44 20.40 36.02 26.94
C GLU A 44 18.95 35.86 27.43
N ALA A 45 18.56 36.54 28.49
CA ALA A 45 17.19 36.53 29.00
C ALA A 45 16.19 37.06 27.94
N PHE A 46 16.52 38.18 27.29
CA PHE A 46 15.68 38.70 26.20
C PHE A 46 15.61 37.77 24.99
N THR A 47 16.72 37.12 24.65
CA THR A 47 16.73 36.13 23.56
C THR A 47 15.83 34.94 23.87
N ARG A 48 15.89 34.41 25.09
CA ARG A 48 14.99 33.34 25.57
C ARG A 48 13.52 33.79 25.49
N LEU A 49 13.23 34.97 26.06
CA LEU A 49 11.87 35.52 26.00
C LEU A 49 11.35 35.64 24.56
N LYS A 50 12.20 36.16 23.66
CA LYS A 50 11.84 36.24 22.23
C LYS A 50 11.55 34.87 21.63
N THR A 51 12.35 33.85 21.96
CA THR A 51 12.14 32.48 21.48
C THR A 51 10.81 31.92 21.98
N GLU A 52 10.51 32.06 23.26
CA GLU A 52 9.26 31.61 23.86
C GLU A 52 8.02 32.31 23.27
N LEU A 53 8.11 33.63 23.07
CA LEU A 53 7.03 34.39 22.43
C LEU A 53 6.84 33.99 20.97
N THR A 54 7.92 33.67 20.27
CA THR A 54 7.82 33.16 18.88
C THR A 54 7.16 31.78 18.85
N SER A 55 7.53 30.90 19.77
CA SER A 55 6.91 29.59 19.93
C SER A 55 5.41 29.70 20.25
N LEU A 56 5.06 30.55 21.21
CA LEU A 56 3.66 30.82 21.57
C LEU A 56 2.87 31.37 20.37
N LYS A 57 3.47 32.30 19.61
CA LYS A 57 2.85 32.81 18.39
C LYS A 57 2.59 31.69 17.37
N THR A 58 3.58 30.84 17.14
CA THR A 58 3.44 29.70 16.20
C THR A 58 2.28 28.78 16.60
N VAL A 59 2.22 28.39 17.88
CA VAL A 59 1.12 27.55 18.38
C VAL A 59 -0.23 28.25 18.26
N SER A 60 -0.28 29.56 18.55
CA SER A 60 -1.50 30.34 18.39
C SER A 60 -1.95 30.44 16.92
N ASP A 61 -1.01 30.60 16.01
CA ASP A 61 -1.31 30.66 14.57
C ASP A 61 -1.77 29.29 14.05
N GLU A 62 -1.23 28.16 14.57
CA GLU A 62 -1.72 26.82 14.28
C GLU A 62 -3.17 26.63 14.77
N LEU A 63 -3.48 27.07 15.98
CA LEU A 63 -4.84 26.96 16.54
C LEU A 63 -5.88 27.82 15.79
N LYS A 64 -5.45 28.86 15.07
CA LYS A 64 -6.33 29.70 14.27
C LYS A 64 -6.68 29.11 12.91
N LYS A 65 -5.97 28.07 12.48
CA LYS A 65 -6.29 27.42 11.21
C LYS A 65 -7.67 26.77 11.32
N THR A 66 -8.51 27.02 10.33
CA THR A 66 -9.90 26.52 10.30
C THR A 66 -9.97 24.99 10.33
N ASP A 67 -8.96 24.35 9.78
CA ASP A 67 -8.89 22.89 9.61
C ASP A 67 -8.31 22.18 10.85
N PHE A 68 -7.76 22.94 11.83
CA PHE A 68 -7.10 22.33 12.99
C PHE A 68 -8.05 21.46 13.83
N PHE A 69 -9.28 21.92 14.00
CA PHE A 69 -10.32 21.19 14.75
C PHE A 69 -11.23 20.33 13.88
N ASP A 70 -11.03 20.37 12.57
CA ASP A 70 -11.85 19.63 11.61
C ASP A 70 -11.14 18.39 11.04
N THR A 71 -10.14 17.89 11.75
CA THR A 71 -9.47 16.65 11.39
C THR A 71 -10.39 15.46 11.62
N ARG A 72 -10.43 14.57 10.64
CA ARG A 72 -11.19 13.32 10.71
C ARG A 72 -10.23 12.15 10.87
N LYS A 73 -10.59 11.23 11.77
CA LYS A 73 -9.88 9.96 11.91
C LYS A 73 -10.74 8.87 11.30
N VAL A 74 -10.18 8.16 10.35
CA VAL A 74 -10.80 6.97 9.78
C VAL A 74 -10.23 5.74 10.47
N THR A 75 -11.12 4.81 10.82
CA THR A 75 -10.74 3.49 11.33
C THR A 75 -11.35 2.46 10.40
N SER A 76 -10.52 1.59 9.83
CA SER A 76 -10.99 0.44 9.06
C SER A 76 -11.09 -0.77 9.98
N SER A 77 -12.13 -1.57 9.83
CA SER A 77 -12.24 -2.88 10.48
C SER A 77 -11.30 -3.91 9.87
N GLU A 78 -10.83 -3.67 8.63
CA GLU A 78 -10.00 -4.58 7.87
C GLU A 78 -8.63 -3.98 7.57
N THR A 79 -7.59 -4.82 7.68
CA THR A 79 -6.19 -4.40 7.46
C THR A 79 -5.84 -4.19 5.99
N HIS A 80 -6.64 -4.73 5.09
CA HIS A 80 -6.40 -4.66 3.63
C HIS A 80 -7.04 -3.43 2.97
N ILE A 81 -7.82 -2.67 3.74
CA ILE A 81 -8.50 -1.46 3.26
C ILE A 81 -7.94 -0.26 4.01
N SER A 82 -7.42 0.70 3.28
CA SER A 82 -7.05 1.99 3.83
C SER A 82 -8.01 3.06 3.33
N ALA A 83 -8.44 3.92 4.22
CA ALA A 83 -9.26 5.06 3.88
C ALA A 83 -8.73 6.32 4.56
N SER A 84 -8.89 7.45 3.90
CA SER A 84 -8.59 8.77 4.44
C SER A 84 -9.84 9.64 4.31
N ALA A 85 -9.99 10.57 5.21
CA ALA A 85 -11.06 11.55 5.16
C ALA A 85 -10.47 12.96 5.26
N ASP A 86 -10.90 13.83 4.37
CA ASP A 86 -10.53 15.23 4.40
C ASP A 86 -11.36 16.00 5.43
N SER A 87 -10.92 17.20 5.77
CA SER A 87 -11.68 18.11 6.63
C SER A 87 -13.06 18.38 6.01
N GLY A 88 -14.10 18.46 6.84
CA GLY A 88 -15.47 18.61 6.37
C GLY A 88 -16.19 17.32 5.97
N THR A 89 -15.50 16.17 5.95
CA THR A 89 -16.18 14.89 5.71
C THR A 89 -17.19 14.60 6.83
N SER A 90 -18.41 14.20 6.46
CA SER A 90 -19.44 13.82 7.41
C SER A 90 -19.01 12.66 8.28
N SER A 91 -19.21 12.75 9.59
CA SER A 91 -18.98 11.63 10.51
C SER A 91 -20.08 10.59 10.34
N GLY A 92 -19.70 9.32 10.27
CA GLY A 92 -20.65 8.21 10.13
C GLY A 92 -19.93 6.90 9.89
N ASP A 93 -20.69 5.82 9.95
CA ASP A 93 -20.21 4.49 9.58
C ASP A 93 -20.55 4.24 8.11
N TYR A 94 -19.55 3.88 7.35
CA TYR A 94 -19.66 3.57 5.92
C TYR A 94 -19.37 2.09 5.72
N ASN A 95 -20.35 1.35 5.27
CA ASN A 95 -20.20 -0.07 4.95
C ASN A 95 -19.92 -0.22 3.46
N PHE A 96 -18.81 -0.89 3.15
CA PHE A 96 -18.42 -1.21 1.78
C PHE A 96 -18.32 -2.72 1.66
N GLU A 97 -19.01 -3.27 0.69
CA GLU A 97 -18.82 -4.65 0.25
C GLU A 97 -17.99 -4.64 -1.03
N ILE A 98 -16.80 -5.25 -0.96
CA ILE A 98 -15.89 -5.34 -2.11
C ILE A 98 -16.04 -6.74 -2.69
N TYR A 99 -16.77 -6.84 -3.79
CA TYR A 99 -16.97 -8.12 -4.48
C TYR A 99 -15.79 -8.48 -5.39
N GLN A 100 -15.06 -7.48 -5.88
CA GLN A 100 -13.94 -7.70 -6.78
C GLN A 100 -13.01 -6.49 -6.80
N LEU A 101 -11.70 -6.74 -6.77
CA LEU A 101 -10.70 -5.70 -6.98
C LEU A 101 -10.61 -5.35 -8.47
N ALA A 102 -10.34 -4.08 -8.76
CA ALA A 102 -10.06 -3.65 -10.11
C ALA A 102 -8.83 -4.39 -10.67
N SER A 103 -8.98 -4.99 -11.84
CA SER A 103 -7.86 -5.54 -12.58
C SER A 103 -7.43 -4.57 -13.69
N SER A 104 -6.16 -4.65 -14.07
CA SER A 104 -5.68 -3.89 -15.22
C SER A 104 -6.53 -4.20 -16.46
N ALA A 105 -7.10 -3.17 -17.09
CA ALA A 105 -7.76 -3.35 -18.37
C ALA A 105 -6.71 -3.76 -19.40
N LYS A 106 -6.84 -4.98 -19.91
CA LYS A 106 -6.11 -5.41 -21.12
C LYS A 106 -7.04 -5.24 -22.31
N GLN A 107 -6.69 -4.37 -23.21
CA GLN A 107 -7.32 -4.32 -24.52
C GLN A 107 -6.72 -5.46 -25.34
N LEU A 108 -7.49 -6.53 -25.51
CA LEU A 108 -7.15 -7.60 -26.41
C LEU A 108 -7.49 -7.15 -27.83
N GLY A 109 -6.62 -7.45 -28.80
CA GLY A 109 -6.93 -7.28 -30.21
C GLY A 109 -8.21 -8.01 -30.58
N GLY A 110 -8.78 -7.70 -31.75
CA GLY A 110 -10.12 -8.14 -32.17
C GLY A 110 -10.44 -9.60 -31.85
N THR A 111 -11.69 -9.84 -31.66
CA THR A 111 -12.29 -11.16 -31.39
C THR A 111 -11.76 -12.16 -32.36
N ASP A 112 -11.14 -13.20 -32.15
CA ASP A 112 -10.70 -14.30 -32.99
C ASP A 112 -9.22 -14.39 -33.36
N VAL A 113 -8.37 -13.58 -32.75
CA VAL A 113 -6.91 -13.66 -33.00
C VAL A 113 -6.25 -14.72 -32.11
N GLY A 114 -6.74 -14.92 -30.87
CA GLY A 114 -6.27 -15.98 -29.96
C GLY A 114 -7.07 -17.30 -30.14
N ALA A 115 -6.37 -18.42 -30.08
CA ALA A 115 -7.04 -19.72 -30.06
C ALA A 115 -7.80 -19.91 -28.73
N SER A 116 -8.89 -20.70 -28.79
CA SER A 116 -9.66 -21.09 -27.61
C SER A 116 -8.79 -21.87 -26.62
N VAL A 117 -9.09 -21.77 -25.34
CA VAL A 117 -8.44 -22.55 -24.30
C VAL A 117 -8.72 -24.04 -24.50
N SER A 118 -7.68 -24.85 -24.39
CA SER A 118 -7.85 -26.32 -24.38
C SER A 118 -8.27 -26.77 -22.98
N SER A 119 -9.51 -27.23 -22.82
CA SER A 119 -10.02 -27.69 -21.53
C SER A 119 -9.38 -28.98 -21.01
N GLY A 120 -8.71 -29.72 -21.88
CA GLY A 120 -8.03 -30.97 -21.54
C GLY A 120 -6.51 -30.85 -21.39
N THR A 121 -5.95 -29.64 -21.45
CA THR A 121 -4.53 -29.39 -21.24
C THR A 121 -4.34 -28.66 -19.91
N ALA A 122 -3.22 -28.91 -19.22
CA ALA A 122 -2.89 -28.23 -17.99
C ALA A 122 -2.99 -26.68 -18.13
N MET A 123 -3.58 -26.00 -17.16
CA MET A 123 -3.84 -24.57 -17.25
C MET A 123 -2.55 -23.75 -17.36
N SER A 124 -1.42 -24.28 -16.88
CA SER A 124 -0.09 -23.68 -17.07
C SER A 124 0.40 -23.69 -18.52
N SER A 125 -0.14 -24.58 -19.35
CA SER A 125 0.31 -24.81 -20.72
C SER A 125 -0.72 -24.40 -21.77
N THR A 126 -1.95 -24.07 -21.38
CA THR A 126 -2.99 -23.59 -22.30
C THR A 126 -2.99 -22.06 -22.33
N GLY A 127 -3.29 -21.49 -23.50
CA GLY A 127 -3.18 -20.07 -23.79
C GLY A 127 -4.27 -19.19 -23.20
N PHE A 128 -4.44 -19.17 -21.91
CA PHE A 128 -5.31 -18.18 -21.27
C PHE A 128 -4.86 -16.75 -21.55
N SER A 129 -5.79 -15.86 -21.84
CA SER A 129 -5.52 -14.43 -22.02
C SER A 129 -5.02 -13.75 -20.72
N ILE A 130 -5.43 -14.28 -19.56
CA ILE A 130 -4.90 -13.98 -18.25
C ILE A 130 -4.32 -15.27 -17.69
N PRO A 131 -3.00 -15.41 -17.55
CA PRO A 131 -2.39 -16.60 -16.98
C PRO A 131 -2.98 -16.92 -15.61
N VAL A 132 -3.37 -18.18 -15.38
CA VAL A 132 -3.92 -18.64 -14.11
C VAL A 132 -2.81 -18.75 -13.08
N THR A 133 -3.08 -18.33 -11.85
CA THR A 133 -2.20 -18.55 -10.70
C THR A 133 -2.79 -19.60 -9.77
N ALA A 134 -1.95 -20.47 -9.23
CA ALA A 134 -2.37 -21.41 -8.20
C ALA A 134 -2.76 -20.64 -6.91
N GLY A 135 -3.66 -21.23 -6.12
CA GLY A 135 -4.14 -20.63 -4.89
C GLY A 135 -5.59 -21.00 -4.61
N THR A 136 -6.21 -20.30 -3.69
CA THR A 136 -7.59 -20.53 -3.27
C THR A 136 -8.58 -19.61 -3.98
N ILE A 137 -9.76 -20.12 -4.25
CA ILE A 137 -10.94 -19.38 -4.71
C ILE A 137 -12.14 -19.79 -3.88
N THR A 138 -13.15 -18.95 -3.83
CA THR A 138 -14.41 -19.21 -3.14
C THR A 138 -15.58 -19.13 -4.12
N VAL A 139 -16.41 -20.16 -4.15
CA VAL A 139 -17.64 -20.23 -4.96
C VAL A 139 -18.77 -20.71 -4.05
N GLN A 140 -19.89 -20.00 -4.01
CA GLN A 140 -21.03 -20.31 -3.14
C GLN A 140 -20.61 -20.52 -1.67
N GLY A 141 -19.65 -19.72 -1.17
CA GLY A 141 -19.11 -19.84 0.17
C GLY A 141 -18.18 -21.05 0.41
N VAL A 142 -17.96 -21.88 -0.62
CA VAL A 142 -17.07 -23.04 -0.54
C VAL A 142 -15.70 -22.69 -1.12
N GLN A 143 -14.65 -22.85 -0.30
CA GLN A 143 -13.28 -22.62 -0.73
C GLN A 143 -12.73 -23.83 -1.49
N TYR A 144 -12.08 -23.58 -2.62
CA TYR A 144 -11.41 -24.59 -3.46
C TYR A 144 -9.98 -24.15 -3.77
N THR A 145 -9.05 -25.10 -3.78
CA THR A 145 -7.64 -24.84 -4.14
C THR A 145 -7.42 -25.17 -5.62
N VAL A 146 -7.04 -24.15 -6.38
CA VAL A 146 -6.71 -24.26 -7.80
C VAL A 146 -5.24 -24.64 -7.96
N SER A 147 -4.96 -25.64 -8.79
CA SER A 147 -3.62 -25.99 -9.26
C SER A 147 -3.50 -25.67 -10.74
N THR A 148 -2.39 -25.08 -11.14
CA THR A 148 -2.11 -24.78 -12.56
C THR A 148 -1.72 -26.03 -13.37
N ASP A 149 -1.41 -27.14 -12.71
CA ASP A 149 -1.09 -28.42 -13.34
C ASP A 149 -2.36 -29.20 -13.71
N ASP A 150 -3.49 -28.85 -13.09
CA ASP A 150 -4.79 -29.42 -13.44
C ASP A 150 -5.32 -28.82 -14.76
N THR A 151 -6.18 -29.56 -15.43
CA THR A 151 -6.89 -29.07 -16.61
C THR A 151 -8.09 -28.21 -16.21
N LEU A 152 -8.55 -27.34 -17.11
CA LEU A 152 -9.77 -26.56 -16.89
C LEU A 152 -10.99 -27.46 -16.63
N ALA A 153 -11.12 -28.57 -17.37
CA ALA A 153 -12.23 -29.49 -17.21
C ALA A 153 -12.23 -30.17 -15.82
N GLU A 154 -11.07 -30.62 -15.34
CA GLU A 154 -10.95 -31.22 -14.01
C GLU A 154 -11.27 -30.21 -12.91
N THR A 155 -10.71 -29.00 -13.02
CA THR A 155 -10.95 -27.90 -12.04
C THR A 155 -12.42 -27.53 -11.96
N LEU A 156 -13.12 -27.37 -13.10
CA LEU A 156 -14.55 -27.03 -13.11
C LEU A 156 -15.38 -28.16 -12.51
N THR A 157 -15.05 -29.44 -12.82
CA THR A 157 -15.71 -30.62 -12.25
C THR A 157 -15.51 -30.69 -10.72
N ALA A 158 -14.31 -30.42 -10.28
CA ALA A 158 -13.97 -30.43 -8.85
C ALA A 158 -14.69 -29.29 -8.08
N ILE A 159 -14.72 -28.08 -8.60
CA ILE A 159 -15.49 -26.96 -8.05
C ILE A 159 -16.99 -27.34 -7.95
N GLN A 160 -17.56 -27.85 -9.04
CA GLN A 160 -18.96 -28.28 -9.05
C GLN A 160 -19.23 -29.33 -7.96
N SER A 161 -18.37 -30.34 -7.86
CA SER A 161 -18.49 -31.40 -6.84
C SER A 161 -18.35 -30.87 -5.42
N ALA A 162 -17.39 -29.98 -5.18
CA ALA A 162 -17.16 -29.35 -3.88
C ALA A 162 -18.38 -28.52 -3.43
N VAL A 163 -18.91 -27.67 -4.31
CA VAL A 163 -20.09 -26.84 -4.03
C VAL A 163 -21.32 -27.73 -3.77
N ARG A 164 -21.58 -28.72 -4.63
CA ARG A 164 -22.71 -29.63 -4.46
C ARG A 164 -22.66 -30.39 -3.12
N THR A 165 -21.47 -30.84 -2.74
CA THR A 165 -21.28 -31.60 -1.49
C THR A 165 -21.37 -30.70 -0.26
N ALA A 166 -20.70 -29.57 -0.24
CA ALA A 166 -20.60 -28.70 0.92
C ALA A 166 -21.89 -27.89 1.16
N ALA A 167 -22.53 -27.41 0.10
CA ALA A 167 -23.78 -26.65 0.20
C ALA A 167 -25.04 -27.51 0.16
N GLY A 168 -24.90 -28.82 -0.11
CA GLY A 168 -26.07 -29.71 -0.35
C GLY A 168 -26.89 -29.33 -1.59
N ASN A 169 -26.31 -28.57 -2.52
CA ASN A 169 -26.97 -27.96 -3.66
C ASN A 169 -26.65 -28.73 -4.93
N SER A 170 -27.52 -29.66 -5.31
CA SER A 170 -27.37 -30.48 -6.54
C SER A 170 -27.55 -29.68 -7.84
N ASN A 171 -28.10 -28.47 -7.77
CA ASN A 171 -28.46 -27.70 -8.96
C ASN A 171 -27.32 -26.83 -9.51
N PHE A 172 -26.26 -26.62 -8.70
CA PHE A 172 -25.08 -25.89 -9.14
C PHE A 172 -24.33 -26.66 -10.23
N SER A 173 -23.96 -25.99 -11.31
CA SER A 173 -23.21 -26.56 -12.42
C SER A 173 -22.17 -25.58 -12.98
N CYS A 174 -21.05 -26.15 -13.42
CA CYS A 174 -20.00 -25.45 -14.14
C CYS A 174 -19.85 -26.09 -15.52
N SER A 175 -19.77 -25.29 -16.57
CA SER A 175 -19.55 -25.76 -17.91
C SER A 175 -18.62 -24.86 -18.69
N TYR A 176 -17.84 -25.45 -19.59
CA TYR A 176 -17.02 -24.74 -20.57
C TYR A 176 -17.52 -25.06 -21.98
N ASN A 177 -17.71 -24.01 -22.79
CA ASN A 177 -18.10 -24.12 -24.19
C ASN A 177 -16.91 -23.75 -25.07
N SER A 178 -16.33 -24.77 -25.74
CA SER A 178 -15.17 -24.56 -26.62
C SER A 178 -15.47 -23.77 -27.89
N GLY A 179 -16.73 -23.74 -28.34
CA GLY A 179 -17.13 -22.97 -29.53
C GLY A 179 -17.19 -21.45 -29.25
N THR A 180 -17.57 -21.07 -28.05
CA THR A 180 -17.60 -19.66 -27.61
C THR A 180 -16.39 -19.27 -26.74
N ASP A 181 -15.60 -20.27 -26.33
CA ASP A 181 -14.46 -20.12 -25.42
C ASP A 181 -14.84 -19.44 -24.11
N LYS A 182 -15.96 -19.83 -23.51
CA LYS A 182 -16.54 -19.26 -22.32
C LYS A 182 -16.91 -20.31 -21.30
N VAL A 183 -16.78 -19.95 -20.03
CA VAL A 183 -17.25 -20.72 -18.88
C VAL A 183 -18.57 -20.15 -18.40
N THR A 184 -19.49 -21.01 -18.01
CA THR A 184 -20.76 -20.65 -17.37
C THR A 184 -20.89 -21.38 -16.05
N PHE A 185 -21.19 -20.63 -14.97
CA PHE A 185 -21.68 -21.17 -13.70
C PHE A 185 -23.19 -20.93 -13.67
N SER A 186 -23.96 -21.93 -13.31
CA SER A 186 -25.41 -21.80 -13.18
C SER A 186 -25.92 -22.57 -11.98
N ASP A 187 -26.98 -22.03 -11.39
CA ASP A 187 -27.72 -22.63 -10.30
C ASP A 187 -29.20 -22.29 -10.47
N SER A 188 -30.05 -23.30 -10.56
CA SER A 188 -31.49 -23.07 -10.76
C SER A 188 -32.23 -22.71 -9.47
N SER A 189 -31.60 -22.83 -8.31
CA SER A 189 -32.21 -22.58 -7.01
C SER A 189 -31.71 -21.31 -6.32
N ASP A 190 -30.45 -20.97 -6.54
CA ASP A 190 -29.79 -19.88 -5.80
C ASP A 190 -29.03 -18.94 -6.73
N ASN A 191 -28.80 -17.72 -6.27
CA ASN A 191 -27.92 -16.79 -6.95
C ASN A 191 -26.46 -17.23 -6.79
N ILE A 192 -25.71 -17.13 -7.87
CA ILE A 192 -24.27 -17.43 -7.88
C ILE A 192 -23.51 -16.34 -7.13
N ILE A 193 -22.70 -16.75 -6.16
CA ILE A 193 -21.78 -15.90 -5.40
C ILE A 193 -20.37 -16.42 -5.62
N ILE A 194 -19.47 -15.57 -6.15
CA ILE A 194 -18.08 -15.89 -6.40
C ILE A 194 -17.16 -14.90 -5.73
N GLY A 195 -16.02 -15.39 -5.26
CA GLY A 195 -14.97 -14.58 -4.66
C GLY A 195 -15.12 -14.40 -3.15
N SER A 196 -13.99 -14.26 -2.50
CA SER A 196 -13.82 -13.94 -1.08
C SER A 196 -12.57 -13.10 -0.89
N ALA A 197 -12.54 -12.31 0.19
CA ALA A 197 -11.35 -11.54 0.57
C ALA A 197 -10.12 -12.42 0.89
N THR A 198 -10.33 -13.71 1.13
CA THR A 198 -9.28 -14.70 1.40
C THR A 198 -8.78 -15.44 0.17
N ASP A 199 -9.35 -15.15 -1.00
CA ASP A 199 -8.94 -15.78 -2.25
C ASP A 199 -7.54 -15.31 -2.65
N SER A 200 -6.69 -16.26 -3.03
CA SER A 200 -5.30 -15.99 -3.41
C SER A 200 -5.01 -16.31 -4.89
N SER A 201 -5.88 -17.05 -5.55
CA SER A 201 -5.80 -17.34 -7.00
C SER A 201 -6.58 -16.30 -7.81
N ASN A 202 -6.07 -15.97 -9.00
CA ASN A 202 -6.77 -15.15 -9.98
C ASN A 202 -7.71 -15.97 -10.91
N PHE A 203 -8.01 -17.23 -10.59
CA PHE A 203 -8.74 -18.12 -11.46
C PHE A 203 -10.08 -17.57 -11.93
N LEU A 204 -10.90 -17.04 -11.00
CA LEU A 204 -12.20 -16.43 -11.34
C LEU A 204 -12.05 -15.23 -12.29
N GLN A 205 -10.98 -14.47 -12.15
CA GLN A 205 -10.64 -13.38 -13.06
C GLN A 205 -10.15 -13.90 -14.42
N ALA A 206 -9.36 -14.97 -14.44
CA ALA A 206 -8.91 -15.62 -15.68
C ALA A 206 -10.10 -16.22 -16.45
N LEU A 207 -11.12 -16.70 -15.75
CA LEU A 207 -12.39 -17.13 -16.34
C LEU A 207 -13.29 -15.96 -16.80
N ARG A 208 -12.90 -14.70 -16.59
CA ARG A 208 -13.69 -13.52 -16.97
C ARG A 208 -15.09 -13.47 -16.35
N LEU A 209 -15.25 -14.06 -15.17
CA LEU A 209 -16.51 -14.04 -14.42
C LEU A 209 -16.54 -12.79 -13.53
N THR A 210 -17.50 -11.90 -13.75
CA THR A 210 -17.56 -10.60 -13.04
C THR A 210 -18.90 -10.31 -12.39
N ALA A 211 -19.96 -11.07 -12.73
CA ALA A 211 -21.27 -10.87 -12.18
C ALA A 211 -21.50 -11.75 -10.94
N ASN A 212 -22.20 -11.20 -9.96
CA ASN A 212 -22.70 -11.90 -8.77
C ASN A 212 -24.20 -11.62 -8.61
N GLY A 213 -24.88 -12.51 -7.90
CA GLY A 213 -26.28 -12.28 -7.53
C GLY A 213 -27.30 -12.63 -8.62
N THR A 214 -26.91 -13.42 -9.61
CA THR A 214 -27.80 -14.00 -10.63
C THR A 214 -27.71 -15.52 -10.62
N THR A 215 -28.74 -16.19 -11.09
CA THR A 215 -28.79 -17.68 -11.18
C THR A 215 -27.86 -18.25 -12.25
N SER A 216 -27.26 -17.40 -13.10
CA SER A 216 -26.31 -17.84 -14.12
C SER A 216 -25.34 -16.71 -14.41
N ILE A 217 -24.04 -17.01 -14.40
CA ILE A 217 -22.96 -16.09 -14.76
C ILE A 217 -22.11 -16.76 -15.85
N THR A 218 -21.74 -15.98 -16.86
CA THR A 218 -20.94 -16.46 -18.00
C THR A 218 -19.77 -15.52 -18.23
N SER A 219 -18.65 -16.05 -18.67
CA SER A 219 -17.47 -15.26 -19.06
C SER A 219 -17.86 -14.10 -19.97
N ASN A 220 -17.48 -12.88 -19.61
CA ASN A 220 -17.79 -11.68 -20.40
C ASN A 220 -17.10 -11.72 -21.78
N GLU A 221 -15.92 -12.32 -21.85
CA GLU A 221 -15.08 -12.43 -23.03
C GLU A 221 -14.54 -13.85 -23.19
N LYS A 222 -13.92 -14.15 -24.33
CA LYS A 222 -13.19 -15.40 -24.56
C LYS A 222 -12.04 -15.54 -23.54
N LEU A 223 -11.76 -16.77 -23.14
CA LEU A 223 -10.71 -17.12 -22.19
C LEU A 223 -9.32 -17.10 -22.83
N GLY A 224 -9.24 -17.59 -24.07
CA GLY A 224 -8.00 -17.66 -24.83
C GLY A 224 -7.51 -16.29 -25.31
N GLY A 225 -6.24 -16.16 -25.42
CA GLY A 225 -5.59 -14.95 -25.89
C GLY A 225 -4.27 -15.24 -26.56
N ILE A 226 -3.67 -14.22 -27.17
CA ILE A 226 -2.33 -14.31 -27.76
C ILE A 226 -1.30 -14.05 -26.64
N ASP A 227 -0.26 -14.87 -26.59
CA ASP A 227 0.91 -14.59 -25.76
C ASP A 227 1.97 -13.86 -26.62
N VAL A 228 2.03 -12.55 -26.47
CA VAL A 228 2.99 -11.68 -27.18
C VAL A 228 4.43 -11.86 -26.70
N GLY A 229 4.65 -12.55 -25.59
CA GLY A 229 5.98 -12.86 -25.05
C GLY A 229 6.58 -14.14 -25.61
N LYS A 230 5.84 -14.87 -26.42
CA LYS A 230 6.23 -16.14 -27.01
C LYS A 230 6.55 -15.99 -28.49
N THR A 231 7.23 -17.01 -29.03
CA THR A 231 7.42 -17.07 -30.49
C THR A 231 6.06 -17.18 -31.20
N PRO A 232 5.94 -16.77 -32.47
CA PRO A 232 4.68 -16.89 -33.22
C PRO A 232 4.09 -18.29 -33.22
N ALA A 233 4.91 -19.34 -33.18
CA ALA A 233 4.48 -20.73 -33.14
C ALA A 233 3.84 -21.13 -31.78
N GLU A 234 4.26 -20.46 -30.70
CA GLU A 234 3.81 -20.72 -29.32
C GLU A 234 2.81 -19.65 -28.80
N GLY A 235 2.58 -18.62 -29.62
CA GLY A 235 1.82 -17.41 -29.21
C GLY A 235 0.29 -17.60 -29.19
N ASN A 236 -0.23 -18.81 -29.29
CA ASN A 236 -1.66 -19.18 -29.23
C ASN A 236 -2.54 -18.40 -30.23
N PHE A 237 -2.12 -18.31 -31.48
CA PHE A 237 -2.94 -17.72 -32.56
C PHE A 237 -4.04 -18.69 -33.02
N SER A 238 -5.26 -18.22 -33.28
CA SER A 238 -6.43 -19.01 -33.70
C SER A 238 -6.33 -19.54 -35.13
N GLY A 239 -5.35 -19.74 -35.72
CA GLY A 239 -5.12 -20.33 -37.04
C GLY A 239 -3.75 -20.99 -37.13
N GLY A 240 -3.08 -21.07 -35.98
CA GLY A 240 -1.66 -21.35 -35.93
C GLY A 240 -0.85 -20.16 -36.47
N ALA A 241 0.40 -20.04 -36.09
CA ALA A 241 1.32 -19.16 -36.79
C ALA A 241 1.63 -19.83 -38.12
N GLY A 242 0.93 -19.48 -39.14
CA GLY A 242 1.36 -19.77 -40.50
C GLY A 242 2.74 -19.13 -40.65
N ALA A 243 3.77 -19.92 -40.88
CA ALA A 243 5.04 -19.40 -41.26
C ALA A 243 4.80 -18.48 -42.46
N ALA A 244 4.92 -17.16 -42.26
CA ALA A 244 5.02 -16.27 -43.39
C ALA A 244 6.33 -16.67 -44.11
N SER A 245 6.19 -17.48 -45.11
CA SER A 245 7.25 -17.69 -46.10
C SER A 245 7.41 -16.34 -46.81
N GLY A 246 8.35 -15.53 -46.33
CA GLY A 246 8.85 -14.38 -47.07
C GLY A 246 9.83 -14.80 -48.13
#